data_7cd41734a429e38ac5b5912d684c027d
#
_entry.id   7cd41734a429e38ac5b5912d684c027d
#
_cell.length_a   1.000
_cell.length_b   1.000
_cell.length_c   1.000
_cell.angle_alpha   90.00
_cell.angle_beta   90.00
_cell.angle_gamma   90.00
#
_symmetry.space_group_name_H-M   'P 1'
#
loop_
_entity.id
_entity.type
_entity.pdbx_description
1 polymer ?
#
loop_
_entity_poly.entity_id
_entity_poly.type
_entity_poly.pdbx_seq_one_letter_code
_entity_poly.pdbx_strand_id
1 'polypeptide(L)' 'MTEQTKLILALQQIDNLISLLKDNEYQESLYRNLIPIRVELNRQLKNYG' A
#
# COMPACT_ATOMS: atom_id res chain seq x y z
N MET A 1 3.94 2.29 -19.06
CA MET A 1 3.28 1.52 -18.00
C MET A 1 1.84 1.99 -17.87
N THR A 2 0.89 1.06 -17.84
CA THR A 2 -0.51 1.42 -17.68
C THR A 2 -0.79 1.84 -16.24
N GLU A 3 -1.91 2.53 -16.03
CA GLU A 3 -2.33 2.92 -14.69
C GLU A 3 -2.55 1.70 -13.80
N GLN A 4 -3.15 0.65 -14.36
CA GLN A 4 -3.35 -0.59 -13.62
C GLN A 4 -2.03 -1.18 -13.14
N THR A 5 -1.03 -1.22 -14.00
CA THR A 5 0.29 -1.73 -13.66
C THR A 5 0.94 -0.89 -12.54
N LYS A 6 0.80 0.43 -12.63
CA LYS A 6 1.32 1.33 -11.60
C LYS A 6 0.69 1.04 -10.23
N LEU A 7 -0.61 0.81 -10.22
CA LEU A 7 -1.33 0.50 -8.97
C LEU A 7 -0.86 -0.82 -8.36
N ILE A 8 -0.66 -1.84 -9.21
CA ILE A 8 -0.18 -3.14 -8.74
C ILE A 8 1.21 -2.99 -8.11
N LEU A 9 2.10 -2.27 -8.80
CA LEU A 9 3.45 -2.04 -8.28
C LEU A 9 3.45 -1.23 -6.99
N ALA A 10 2.59 -0.20 -6.93
CA ALA A 10 2.47 0.61 -5.73
C ALA A 10 2.01 -0.22 -4.54
N LEU A 11 1.03 -1.11 -4.75
CA LEU A 11 0.56 -2.00 -3.69
C LEU A 11 1.67 -2.93 -3.20
N GLN A 12 2.48 -3.44 -4.12
CA GLN A 12 3.62 -4.28 -3.74
C GLN A 12 4.61 -3.52 -2.86
N GLN A 13 4.87 -2.25 -3.18
CA GLN A 13 5.77 -1.42 -2.38
C GLN A 13 5.19 -1.14 -1.00
N ILE A 14 3.88 -0.87 -0.92
CA ILE A 14 3.22 -0.66 0.36
C ILE A 14 3.31 -1.92 1.22
N ASP A 15 3.04 -3.10 0.65
CA ASP A 15 3.13 -4.35 1.40
C ASP A 15 4.57 -4.62 1.89
N ASN A 16 5.55 -4.34 1.04
CA ASN A 16 6.95 -4.47 1.43
C ASN A 16 7.31 -3.52 2.57
N LEU A 17 6.84 -2.28 2.46
CA LEU A 17 7.10 -1.28 3.47
C LEU A 17 6.48 -1.67 4.82
N ILE A 18 5.26 -2.16 4.80
CA ILE A 18 4.58 -2.62 6.02
C ILE A 18 5.39 -3.75 6.67
N SER A 19 5.87 -4.69 5.87
CA SER A 19 6.69 -5.79 6.39
C SER A 19 8.01 -5.32 6.99
N LEU A 20 8.66 -4.36 6.33
CA LEU A 20 9.93 -3.82 6.79
C LEU A 20 9.80 -3.00 8.07
N LEU A 21 8.63 -2.41 8.28
CA LEU A 21 8.39 -1.59 9.47
C LEU A 21 7.89 -2.38 10.67
N LYS A 22 7.76 -3.70 10.53
CA LYS A 22 7.41 -4.55 11.66
C LYS A 22 8.44 -4.36 12.77
N ASP A 23 7.94 -4.16 13.99
CA ASP A 23 8.77 -3.92 15.17
C ASP A 23 9.52 -2.59 15.19
N ASN A 24 9.18 -1.70 14.23
CA ASN A 24 9.68 -0.34 14.27
C ASN A 24 9.06 0.40 15.47
N GLU A 25 9.83 1.32 16.07
CA GLU A 25 9.35 2.06 17.25
C GLU A 25 8.13 2.92 16.95
N TYR A 26 7.93 3.32 15.69
CA TYR A 26 6.78 4.11 15.26
C TYR A 26 5.79 3.30 14.43
N GLN A 27 5.81 1.99 14.57
CA GLN A 27 5.01 1.07 13.74
C GLN A 27 3.53 1.46 13.69
N GLU A 28 2.93 1.74 14.85
CA GLU A 28 1.50 2.06 14.89
C GLU A 28 1.17 3.32 14.10
N SER A 29 1.98 4.38 14.27
CA SER A 29 1.76 5.64 13.57
C SER A 29 1.93 5.46 12.06
N LEU A 30 2.97 4.72 11.66
CA LEU A 30 3.26 4.48 10.25
C LEU A 30 2.17 3.64 9.59
N TYR A 31 1.70 2.59 10.28
CA TYR A 31 0.62 1.76 9.75
C TYR A 31 -0.67 2.55 9.62
N ARG A 32 -0.96 3.43 10.57
CA ARG A 32 -2.16 4.28 10.52
C ARG A 32 -2.19 5.14 9.27
N ASN A 33 -1.02 5.52 8.76
CA ASN A 33 -0.91 6.29 7.53
C ASN A 33 -0.89 5.39 6.29
N LEU A 34 -0.26 4.22 6.38
CA LEU A 34 -0.07 3.33 5.23
C LEU A 34 -1.33 2.52 4.90
N ILE A 35 -2.06 2.06 5.91
CA ILE A 35 -3.24 1.22 5.68
C ILE A 35 -4.32 1.95 4.86
N PRO A 36 -4.65 3.21 5.15
CA PRO A 36 -5.61 3.93 4.31
C PRO A 36 -5.15 4.07 2.86
N ILE A 37 -3.85 4.25 2.64
CA ILE A 37 -3.29 4.34 1.28
C ILE A 37 -3.49 3.01 0.56
N ARG A 38 -3.19 1.90 1.24
CA ARG A 38 -3.37 0.57 0.68
C ARG A 38 -4.83 0.30 0.30
N VAL A 39 -5.74 0.67 1.18
CA VAL A 39 -7.17 0.52 0.94
C VAL A 39 -7.60 1.31 -0.29
N GLU A 40 -7.15 2.55 -0.41
CA GLU A 40 -7.50 3.39 -1.55
C GLU A 40 -6.94 2.83 -2.85
N LEU A 41 -5.70 2.35 -2.85
CA LEU A 41 -5.11 1.77 -4.05
C LEU A 41 -5.86 0.51 -4.48
N ASN A 42 -6.28 -0.32 -3.54
CA ASN A 42 -7.10 -1.49 -3.83
C ASN A 42 -8.45 -1.09 -4.43
N ARG A 43 -9.06 -0.03 -3.89
CA ARG A 43 -10.33 0.46 -4.42
C ARG A 43 -10.17 0.89 -5.88
N GLN A 44 -9.12 1.64 -6.19
CA GLN A 44 -8.87 2.08 -7.55
C GLN A 44 -8.61 0.89 -8.48
N LEU A 45 -7.86 -0.09 -8.01
CA LEU A 45 -7.53 -1.26 -8.82
C LEU A 45 -8.78 -2.06 -9.17
N LYS A 46 -9.73 -2.18 -8.25
CA LYS A 46 -10.98 -2.90 -8.50
C LYS A 46 -11.79 -2.28 -9.64
N ASN A 47 -11.65 -0.98 -9.87
CA ASN A 47 -12.36 -0.29 -10.94
C ASN A 47 -11.87 -0.69 -12.32
N TYR A 48 -10.71 -1.32 -12.42
CA TYR A 48 -10.16 -1.81 -13.69
C TYR A 48 -10.60 -3.22 -14.02
N GLY A 49 -11.06 -3.94 -13.01
CA GLY A 49 -11.45 -5.32 -13.16
C GLY A 49 -12.91 -5.50 -13.38
#